data_c87e8f012443138e74af9814da5da525
#
_entry.id   c87e8f012443138e74af9814da5da525
#
_cell.length_a   1.000
_cell.length_b   1.000
_cell.length_c   1.000
_cell.angle_alpha   90.00
_cell.angle_beta   90.00
_cell.angle_gamma   90.00
#
_symmetry.space_group_name_H-M   'P 1'
#
loop_
_entity.id
_entity.type
_entity.pdbx_description
1 polymer ?
#
loop_
_entity_poly.entity_id
_entity_poly.type
_entity_poly.pdbx_seq_one_letter_code
_entity_poly.pdbx_strand_id
1 'polypeptide(L)'
;MANSQLNASQRARDIAKMEAGEIFDILVIGGGINGAGIALEAASRGLSVALIEAQDWGQGTSSRTKGLIHGGISWLEDREVHEIAKVAAERGIMLQTTAPHLVKLMPFIWPIEIGRAHV
;
A
#
# COMPACT_ATOMS: atom_id res chain seq x y z
N MET A 1 -24.77 -0.76 9.81
CA MET A 1 -23.44 -0.65 9.17
C MET A 1 -22.77 0.57 9.77
N ALA A 2 -21.61 0.41 10.40
CA ALA A 2 -20.84 1.55 10.91
C ALA A 2 -20.46 2.44 9.72
N ASN A 3 -20.67 3.75 9.86
CA ASN A 3 -20.27 4.72 8.84
C ASN A 3 -18.73 4.77 8.82
N SER A 4 -18.13 4.12 7.84
CA SER A 4 -16.65 3.99 7.68
C SER A 4 -16.00 5.21 7.04
N GLN A 5 -16.71 6.33 6.95
CA GLN A 5 -16.19 7.55 6.35
C GLN A 5 -15.21 8.26 7.29
N LEU A 6 -14.00 8.50 6.79
CA LEU A 6 -13.03 9.38 7.43
C LEU A 6 -13.54 10.82 7.33
N ASN A 7 -14.03 11.36 8.43
CA ASN A 7 -14.52 12.72 8.52
C ASN A 7 -14.18 13.34 9.89
N ALA A 8 -14.39 14.66 10.02
CA ALA A 8 -14.04 15.39 11.24
C ALA A 8 -14.74 14.84 12.49
N SER A 9 -16.00 14.40 12.37
CA SER A 9 -16.75 13.83 13.49
C SER A 9 -16.21 12.46 13.92
N GLN A 10 -15.78 11.63 12.97
CA GLN A 10 -15.13 10.36 13.29
C GLN A 10 -13.78 10.62 13.95
N ARG A 11 -12.97 11.52 13.39
CA ARG A 11 -11.68 11.90 13.97
C ARG A 11 -11.83 12.40 15.42
N ALA A 12 -12.82 13.24 15.70
CA ALA A 12 -13.06 13.71 17.06
C ALA A 12 -13.40 12.58 18.04
N ARG A 13 -14.23 11.62 17.61
CA ARG A 13 -14.53 10.42 18.42
C ARG A 13 -13.30 9.57 18.69
N ASP A 14 -12.47 9.37 17.67
CA ASP A 14 -11.28 8.53 17.78
C ASP A 14 -10.22 9.17 18.68
N ILE A 15 -10.06 10.50 18.62
CA ILE A 15 -9.21 11.24 19.56
C ILE A 15 -9.74 11.11 20.99
N ALA A 16 -11.04 11.30 21.19
CA ALA A 16 -11.62 11.18 22.52
C ALA A 16 -11.42 9.79 23.15
N LYS A 17 -11.47 8.73 22.35
CA LYS A 17 -11.17 7.37 22.81
C LYS A 17 -9.71 7.23 23.28
N MET A 18 -8.76 7.76 22.49
CA MET A 18 -7.34 7.74 22.85
C MET A 18 -7.08 8.55 24.11
N GLU A 19 -7.68 9.72 24.27
CA GLU A 19 -7.57 10.57 25.47
C GLU A 19 -8.21 9.93 26.70
N ALA A 20 -9.24 9.12 26.51
CA ALA A 20 -9.86 8.34 27.58
C ALA A 20 -9.04 7.13 28.01
N GLY A 21 -7.89 6.86 27.36
CA GLY A 21 -6.99 5.76 27.69
C GLY A 21 -7.48 4.40 27.15
N GLU A 22 -8.30 4.38 26.09
CA GLU A 22 -8.68 3.13 25.43
C GLU A 22 -7.41 2.40 24.94
N ILE A 23 -7.30 1.11 25.24
CA ILE A 23 -6.17 0.29 24.84
C ILE A 23 -6.46 -0.31 23.48
N PHE A 24 -5.53 -0.14 22.56
CA PHE A 24 -5.55 -0.74 21.22
C PHE A 24 -4.53 -1.87 21.15
N ASP A 25 -4.84 -2.92 20.38
CA ASP A 25 -3.92 -4.03 20.16
C ASP A 25 -2.69 -3.57 19.36
N ILE A 26 -2.89 -2.65 18.41
CA ILE A 26 -1.81 -2.13 17.55
C ILE A 26 -1.93 -0.61 17.42
N LEU A 27 -0.80 0.07 17.63
CA LEU A 27 -0.61 1.48 17.28
C LEU A 27 0.28 1.57 16.04
N VAL A 28 -0.25 2.15 14.97
CA VAL A 28 0.50 2.41 13.73
C VAL A 28 0.83 3.90 13.66
N ILE A 29 2.11 4.23 13.53
CA ILE A 29 2.59 5.59 13.40
C ILE A 29 3.03 5.83 11.95
N GLY A 30 2.29 6.69 11.26
CA GLY A 30 2.50 7.05 9.87
C GLY A 30 1.42 6.52 8.93
N GLY A 31 0.74 7.43 8.23
CA GLY A 31 -0.39 7.17 7.34
C GLY A 31 0.00 7.05 5.86
N GLY A 32 1.20 6.54 5.56
CA GLY A 32 1.60 6.16 4.21
C GLY A 32 1.07 4.79 3.79
N ILE A 33 1.49 4.29 2.62
CA ILE A 33 1.03 3.00 2.07
C ILE A 33 1.31 1.84 3.03
N ASN A 34 2.45 1.84 3.70
CA ASN A 34 2.81 0.79 4.65
C ASN A 34 1.91 0.81 5.89
N GLY A 35 1.69 2.01 6.48
CA GLY A 35 0.81 2.14 7.63
C GLY A 35 -0.62 1.78 7.31
N ALA A 36 -1.13 2.17 6.14
CA ALA A 36 -2.45 1.78 5.67
C ALA A 36 -2.56 0.26 5.47
N GLY A 37 -1.53 -0.38 4.92
CA GLY A 37 -1.48 -1.84 4.75
C GLY A 37 -1.48 -2.57 6.09
N ILE A 38 -0.66 -2.13 7.05
CA ILE A 38 -0.60 -2.72 8.38
C ILE A 38 -1.96 -2.58 9.11
N ALA A 39 -2.56 -1.40 9.05
CA ALA A 39 -3.85 -1.14 9.69
C ALA A 39 -4.96 -1.99 9.08
N LEU A 40 -4.99 -2.11 7.75
CA LEU A 40 -5.96 -2.95 7.05
C LEU A 40 -5.81 -4.42 7.42
N GLU A 41 -4.58 -4.94 7.40
CA GLU A 41 -4.30 -6.34 7.74
C GLU A 41 -4.67 -6.65 9.20
N ALA A 42 -4.29 -5.79 10.13
CA ALA A 42 -4.64 -5.95 11.54
C ALA A 42 -6.16 -5.91 11.76
N ALA A 43 -6.86 -4.95 11.18
CA ALA A 43 -8.31 -4.84 11.28
C ALA A 43 -9.03 -6.04 10.64
N SER A 44 -8.52 -6.57 9.52
CA SER A 44 -9.06 -7.76 8.86
C SER A 44 -8.97 -9.02 9.72
N ARG A 45 -7.99 -9.04 10.63
CA ARG A 45 -7.80 -10.11 11.63
C ARG A 45 -8.60 -9.88 12.92
N GLY A 46 -9.38 -8.83 13.00
CA GLY A 46 -10.22 -8.50 14.15
C GLY A 46 -9.49 -7.78 15.28
N LEU A 47 -8.27 -7.30 15.05
CA LEU A 47 -7.52 -6.52 16.03
C LEU A 47 -8.01 -5.07 16.07
N SER A 48 -7.99 -4.47 17.23
CA SER A 48 -8.24 -3.03 17.41
C SER A 48 -6.99 -2.24 17.02
N VAL A 49 -7.14 -1.25 16.14
CA VAL A 49 -6.01 -0.51 15.56
C VAL A 49 -6.21 0.98 15.74
N ALA A 50 -5.19 1.66 16.27
CA ALA A 50 -5.06 3.10 16.17
C ALA A 50 -4.01 3.45 15.12
N LEU A 51 -4.39 4.24 14.11
CA LEU A 51 -3.47 4.77 13.10
C LEU A 51 -3.38 6.28 13.24
N ILE A 52 -2.18 6.78 13.46
CA ILE A 52 -1.92 8.22 13.60
C ILE A 52 -0.97 8.72 12.52
N GLU A 53 -1.24 9.92 12.01
CA GLU A 53 -0.44 10.61 10.99
C GLU A 53 -0.19 12.06 11.44
N ALA A 54 1.05 12.51 11.30
CA ALA A 54 1.46 13.84 11.76
C ALA A 54 0.97 14.98 10.84
N GLN A 55 0.74 14.70 9.57
CA GLN A 55 0.36 15.69 8.56
C GLN A 55 -0.95 15.29 7.88
N ASP A 56 -0.87 14.75 6.66
CA ASP A 56 -2.00 14.25 5.90
C ASP A 56 -1.70 12.85 5.38
N TRP A 57 -2.76 12.12 5.08
CA TRP A 57 -2.66 10.74 4.58
C TRP A 57 -1.81 10.67 3.31
N GLY A 58 -0.79 9.83 3.33
CA GLY A 58 0.10 9.66 2.20
C GLY A 58 1.02 10.85 1.91
N GLN A 59 1.08 11.87 2.74
CA GLN A 59 1.83 13.12 2.51
C GLN A 59 3.33 12.92 2.26
N GLY A 60 3.91 11.86 2.79
CA GLY A 60 5.32 11.51 2.58
C GLY A 60 5.60 10.87 1.22
N THR A 61 6.41 9.84 1.23
CA THR A 61 6.86 9.10 0.04
C THR A 61 5.70 8.52 -0.79
N SER A 62 4.61 8.09 -0.15
CA SER A 62 3.48 7.46 -0.83
C SER A 62 2.84 8.33 -1.91
N SER A 63 2.81 9.65 -1.74
CA SER A 63 2.29 10.60 -2.74
C SER A 63 3.38 11.21 -3.63
N ARG A 64 4.64 10.88 -3.41
CA ARG A 64 5.79 11.43 -4.14
C ARG A 64 6.48 10.41 -5.04
N THR A 65 5.84 9.30 -5.29
CA THR A 65 6.28 8.27 -6.23
C THR A 65 5.81 8.58 -7.64
N LYS A 66 6.32 7.84 -8.62
CA LYS A 66 5.81 7.88 -10.00
C LYS A 66 4.42 7.24 -10.15
N GLY A 67 3.83 6.77 -9.05
CA GLY A 67 2.53 6.10 -9.07
C GLY A 67 2.52 4.74 -9.75
N LEU A 68 3.68 4.12 -9.94
CA LEU A 68 3.81 2.82 -10.58
C LEU A 68 3.97 1.72 -9.55
N ILE A 69 3.17 0.66 -9.72
CA ILE A 69 3.33 -0.60 -8.98
C ILE A 69 4.00 -1.58 -9.93
N HIS A 70 5.29 -1.83 -9.74
CA HIS A 70 6.05 -2.71 -10.60
C HIS A 70 5.84 -4.19 -10.23
N GLY A 71 6.06 -5.09 -11.21
CA GLY A 71 5.98 -6.53 -11.01
C GLY A 71 7.33 -7.22 -10.90
N GLY A 72 8.41 -6.45 -10.61
CA GLY A 72 9.73 -7.01 -10.44
C GLY A 72 10.46 -7.34 -11.76
N ILE A 73 10.07 -6.75 -12.89
CA ILE A 73 10.69 -7.03 -14.21
C ILE A 73 12.21 -6.78 -14.19
N SER A 74 12.69 -5.75 -13.47
CA SER A 74 14.12 -5.47 -13.32
C SER A 74 14.88 -6.58 -12.63
N TRP A 75 14.24 -7.39 -11.80
CA TRP A 75 14.87 -8.53 -11.11
C TRP A 75 14.99 -9.79 -11.99
N LEU A 76 14.41 -9.78 -13.19
CA LEU A 76 14.62 -10.84 -14.17
C LEU A 76 16.10 -10.92 -14.60
N GLU A 77 16.77 -9.78 -14.69
CA GLU A 77 18.20 -9.70 -15.02
C GLU A 77 19.05 -10.35 -13.92
N ASP A 78 18.64 -10.19 -12.65
CA ASP A 78 19.33 -10.72 -11.48
C ASP A 78 18.91 -12.18 -11.15
N ARG A 79 18.01 -12.78 -11.94
CA ARG A 79 17.47 -14.14 -11.76
C ARG A 79 16.74 -14.36 -10.42
N GLU A 80 16.25 -13.32 -9.79
CA GLU A 80 15.50 -13.40 -8.53
C GLU A 80 14.02 -13.76 -8.74
N VAL A 81 13.77 -14.90 -9.37
CA VAL A 81 12.43 -15.35 -9.77
C VAL A 81 11.48 -15.46 -8.60
N HIS A 82 11.97 -15.84 -7.42
CA HIS A 82 11.15 -15.98 -6.21
C HIS A 82 10.58 -14.65 -5.73
N GLU A 83 11.40 -13.60 -5.73
CA GLU A 83 10.93 -12.26 -5.34
C GLU A 83 9.97 -11.68 -6.38
N ILE A 84 10.18 -11.95 -7.65
CA ILE A 84 9.24 -11.56 -8.72
C ILE A 84 7.86 -12.18 -8.48
N ALA A 85 7.80 -13.45 -8.11
CA ALA A 85 6.54 -14.14 -7.84
C ALA A 85 5.77 -13.52 -6.68
N LYS A 86 6.46 -13.17 -5.58
CA LYS A 86 5.87 -12.49 -4.43
C LYS A 86 5.28 -11.13 -4.82
N VAL A 87 6.07 -10.29 -5.48
CA VAL A 87 5.64 -8.95 -5.88
C VAL A 87 4.49 -9.01 -6.89
N ALA A 88 4.52 -9.97 -7.81
CA ALA A 88 3.43 -10.17 -8.77
C ALA A 88 2.13 -10.60 -8.08
N ALA A 89 2.21 -11.44 -7.05
CA ALA A 89 1.06 -11.85 -6.25
C ALA A 89 0.45 -10.65 -5.49
N GLU A 90 1.27 -9.86 -4.80
CA GLU A 90 0.81 -8.65 -4.09
C GLU A 90 0.17 -7.64 -5.04
N ARG A 91 0.78 -7.40 -6.20
CA ARG A 91 0.19 -6.56 -7.23
C ARG A 91 -1.16 -7.09 -7.70
N GLY A 92 -1.30 -8.41 -7.84
CA GLY A 92 -2.56 -9.07 -8.18
C GLY A 92 -3.65 -8.80 -7.14
N ILE A 93 -3.32 -8.90 -5.86
CA ILE A 93 -4.22 -8.60 -4.75
C ILE A 93 -4.65 -7.13 -4.79
N MET A 94 -3.74 -6.20 -5.01
CA MET A 94 -4.07 -4.78 -5.13
C MET A 94 -5.00 -4.50 -6.30
N LEU A 95 -4.76 -5.13 -7.45
CA LEU A 95 -5.56 -4.96 -8.66
C LEU A 95 -6.97 -5.52 -8.53
N GLN A 96 -7.13 -6.65 -7.85
CA GLN A 96 -8.39 -7.40 -7.82
C GLN A 96 -9.22 -7.15 -6.56
N THR A 97 -8.57 -6.86 -5.43
CA THR A 97 -9.23 -6.88 -4.12
C THR A 97 -9.08 -5.57 -3.35
N THR A 98 -7.85 -5.12 -3.11
CA THR A 98 -7.59 -4.01 -2.18
C THR A 98 -7.91 -2.64 -2.79
N ALA A 99 -7.51 -2.42 -4.04
CA ALA A 99 -7.65 -1.12 -4.69
C ALA A 99 -7.98 -1.21 -6.20
N PRO A 100 -9.01 -1.99 -6.61
CA PRO A 100 -9.32 -2.21 -8.03
C PRO A 100 -9.73 -0.93 -8.76
N HIS A 101 -10.22 0.07 -8.04
CA HIS A 101 -10.60 1.37 -8.59
C HIS A 101 -9.41 2.30 -8.82
N LEU A 102 -8.27 2.07 -8.18
CA LEU A 102 -7.06 2.89 -8.28
C LEU A 102 -5.99 2.24 -9.16
N VAL A 103 -5.81 0.92 -9.05
CA VAL A 103 -4.76 0.18 -9.76
C VAL A 103 -5.25 -0.21 -11.15
N LYS A 104 -4.53 0.23 -12.18
CA LYS A 104 -4.84 -0.04 -13.58
C LYS A 104 -3.63 -0.58 -14.31
N LEU A 105 -3.87 -1.44 -15.29
CA LEU A 105 -2.80 -1.91 -16.17
C LEU A 105 -2.27 -0.75 -17.02
N MET A 106 -0.95 -0.67 -17.12
CA MET A 106 -0.25 0.32 -17.94
C MET A 106 0.62 -0.42 -18.95
N PRO A 107 0.46 -0.15 -20.27
CA PRO A 107 1.33 -0.74 -21.27
C PRO A 107 2.72 -0.09 -21.23
N PHE A 108 3.76 -0.91 -21.36
CA PHE A 108 5.14 -0.47 -21.48
C PHE A 108 5.76 -0.98 -22.77
N ILE A 109 6.63 -0.16 -23.35
CA ILE A 109 7.51 -0.59 -24.42
C ILE A 109 8.87 -0.87 -23.79
N TRP A 110 9.32 -2.11 -23.90
CA TRP A 110 10.65 -2.52 -23.46
C TRP A 110 11.54 -2.67 -24.70
N PRO A 111 12.52 -1.78 -24.90
CA PRO A 111 13.44 -1.93 -26.02
C PRO A 111 14.38 -3.11 -25.71
N ILE A 112 14.32 -4.13 -26.53
CA ILE A 112 15.30 -5.23 -26.50
C ILE A 112 16.37 -4.88 -27.53
N GLU A 113 17.61 -4.63 -27.09
CA GLU A 113 18.75 -4.57 -27.99
C GLU A 113 19.00 -5.98 -28.52
N ILE A 114 18.60 -6.22 -29.75
CA ILE A 114 19.04 -7.40 -30.49
C ILE A 114 20.52 -7.16 -30.76
N GLY A 115 21.39 -7.99 -30.15
CA GLY A 115 22.83 -7.85 -30.26
C GLY A 115 23.26 -7.66 -31.72
N ARG A 116 24.26 -6.80 -31.94
CA ARG A 116 24.85 -6.56 -33.26
C ARG A 116 25.23 -7.90 -33.86
N ALA A 117 24.62 -8.27 -34.97
CA ALA A 117 25.17 -9.33 -35.79
C ALA A 117 26.60 -8.93 -36.14
N HIS A 118 27.56 -9.66 -35.69
CA HIS A 118 28.94 -9.54 -36.19
C HIS A 118 28.91 -9.94 -37.68
N VAL A 119 29.01 -8.93 -38.55
CA VAL A 119 29.33 -9.12 -39.97
C VAL A 119 30.82 -9.34 -40.10
#